data_b24bf44f4c070fefd38d3c3590b5782e
#
_entry.id   b24bf44f4c070fefd38d3c3590b5782e
#
_cell.length_a   1.000
_cell.length_b   1.000
_cell.length_c   1.000
_cell.angle_alpha   90.00
_cell.angle_beta   90.00
_cell.angle_gamma   90.00
#
_symmetry.space_group_name_H-M   'P 1'
#
loop_
_entity.id
_entity.type
_entity.pdbx_description
1 polymer ?
#
loop_
_entity_poly.entity_id
_entity_poly.type
_entity_poly.pdbx_seq_one_letter_code
_entity_poly.pdbx_strand_id
1 'polypeptide(L)'
;MEESVKGLMNSISLGDFASYCVVIVGIISLIIEKSRKLPFNPWSSLFKWIGSKINESLYDEISELKEQQESTKEYITSLKEDYNKRMDALERHSDEKEAKRLRSNIICFSDSCRIGTHHTKNHFENIFRDYDDYKNYCKVHKFDNHFIDGEMSYIESIYEECLRENKFL
;
A
#
# COMPACT_ATOMS: atom_id res chain seq x y z
N MET A 1 -16.65 -1.78 -46.81
CA MET A 1 -15.32 -2.21 -47.32
C MET A 1 -14.93 -3.61 -46.84
N GLU A 2 -15.16 -3.93 -45.59
CA GLU A 2 -14.83 -5.25 -44.99
C GLU A 2 -15.64 -6.40 -45.53
N GLU A 3 -16.93 -6.22 -45.80
CA GLU A 3 -17.79 -7.27 -46.40
C GLU A 3 -17.42 -7.57 -47.85
N SER A 4 -16.98 -6.55 -48.61
CA SER A 4 -16.53 -6.76 -50.01
C SER A 4 -15.24 -7.56 -50.09
N VAL A 5 -14.33 -7.38 -49.13
CA VAL A 5 -13.06 -8.13 -49.07
C VAL A 5 -13.30 -9.57 -48.61
N LYS A 6 -14.22 -9.84 -47.67
CA LYS A 6 -14.63 -11.19 -47.29
C LYS A 6 -15.32 -11.95 -48.39
N GLY A 7 -16.15 -11.25 -49.21
CA GLY A 7 -16.80 -11.84 -50.37
C GLY A 7 -15.79 -12.29 -51.44
N LEU A 8 -14.75 -11.48 -51.68
CA LEU A 8 -13.68 -11.83 -52.65
C LEU A 8 -12.81 -13.01 -52.15
N MET A 9 -12.52 -13.09 -50.85
CA MET A 9 -11.72 -14.20 -50.29
C MET A 9 -12.45 -15.56 -50.35
N ASN A 10 -13.77 -15.56 -50.25
CA ASN A 10 -14.55 -16.81 -50.30
C ASN A 10 -14.78 -17.37 -51.73
N SER A 11 -14.50 -16.55 -52.79
CA SER A 11 -14.68 -16.95 -54.18
C SER A 11 -13.41 -17.46 -54.86
N ILE A 12 -12.26 -17.36 -54.19
CA ILE A 12 -10.98 -17.81 -54.74
C ILE A 12 -10.76 -19.29 -54.41
N SER A 13 -10.66 -20.12 -55.42
CA SER A 13 -10.31 -21.52 -55.19
C SER A 13 -8.86 -21.67 -54.75
N LEU A 14 -8.54 -22.73 -54.03
CA LEU A 14 -7.17 -23.01 -53.56
C LEU A 14 -6.15 -23.02 -54.69
N GLY A 15 -6.58 -23.42 -55.90
CA GLY A 15 -5.75 -23.40 -57.12
C GLY A 15 -5.49 -22.00 -57.67
N ASP A 16 -6.51 -21.12 -57.59
CA ASP A 16 -6.37 -19.74 -58.02
C ASP A 16 -5.46 -18.99 -57.06
N PHE A 17 -5.58 -19.21 -55.73
CA PHE A 17 -4.69 -18.64 -54.73
C PHE A 17 -3.23 -19.02 -54.97
N ALA A 18 -2.97 -20.32 -55.25
CA ALA A 18 -1.61 -20.77 -55.54
C ALA A 18 -1.06 -20.11 -56.80
N SER A 19 -1.88 -19.95 -57.84
CA SER A 19 -1.52 -19.25 -59.10
C SER A 19 -1.17 -17.79 -58.83
N TYR A 20 -1.97 -17.08 -58.04
CA TYR A 20 -1.68 -15.70 -57.65
C TYR A 20 -0.39 -15.58 -56.87
N CYS A 21 -0.11 -16.50 -55.93
CA CYS A 21 1.15 -16.53 -55.21
C CYS A 21 2.35 -16.72 -56.14
N VAL A 22 2.29 -17.62 -57.10
CA VAL A 22 3.36 -17.83 -58.09
C VAL A 22 3.60 -16.58 -58.92
N VAL A 23 2.54 -15.92 -59.41
CA VAL A 23 2.63 -14.67 -60.20
C VAL A 23 3.25 -13.57 -59.33
N ILE A 24 2.82 -13.41 -58.11
CA ILE A 24 3.37 -12.38 -57.21
C ILE A 24 4.85 -12.64 -56.89
N VAL A 25 5.24 -13.90 -56.62
CA VAL A 25 6.63 -14.27 -56.42
C VAL A 25 7.45 -14.03 -57.68
N GLY A 26 6.93 -14.31 -58.88
CA GLY A 26 7.56 -14.05 -60.15
C GLY A 26 7.80 -12.55 -60.39
N ILE A 27 6.79 -11.73 -60.12
CA ILE A 27 6.89 -10.25 -60.23
C ILE A 27 7.93 -9.71 -59.23
N ILE A 28 7.91 -10.21 -57.99
CA ILE A 28 8.89 -9.81 -56.97
C ILE A 28 10.31 -10.19 -57.41
N SER A 29 10.50 -11.39 -57.93
CA SER A 29 11.80 -11.85 -58.45
C SER A 29 12.32 -10.98 -59.59
N LEU A 30 11.48 -10.60 -60.53
CA LEU A 30 11.83 -9.68 -61.62
C LEU A 30 12.19 -8.28 -61.13
N ILE A 31 11.46 -7.77 -60.13
CA ILE A 31 11.75 -6.49 -59.50
C ILE A 31 13.10 -6.53 -58.78
N ILE A 32 13.40 -7.63 -58.05
CA ILE A 32 14.67 -7.82 -57.35
C ILE A 32 15.84 -7.88 -58.36
N GLU A 33 15.69 -8.63 -59.46
CA GLU A 33 16.73 -8.73 -60.50
C GLU A 33 17.01 -7.39 -61.19
N LYS A 34 15.95 -6.63 -61.48
CA LYS A 34 16.06 -5.32 -62.10
C LYS A 34 16.57 -4.25 -61.13
N SER A 35 16.25 -4.34 -59.86
CA SER A 35 16.69 -3.41 -58.81
C SER A 35 18.20 -3.53 -58.51
N ARG A 36 18.81 -4.71 -58.72
CA ARG A 36 20.28 -4.88 -58.62
C ARG A 36 21.07 -4.05 -59.60
N LYS A 37 20.48 -3.61 -60.68
CA LYS A 37 21.11 -2.78 -61.72
C LYS A 37 20.84 -1.29 -61.58
N LEU A 38 20.00 -0.88 -60.63
CA LEU A 38 19.68 0.51 -60.37
C LEU A 38 20.54 1.07 -59.22
N PRO A 39 21.09 2.28 -59.34
CA PRO A 39 21.84 2.94 -58.26
C PRO A 39 20.96 3.32 -57.08
N PHE A 40 19.67 3.11 -57.17
CA PHE A 40 18.66 3.39 -56.17
C PHE A 40 18.07 2.07 -55.64
N ASN A 41 18.17 1.86 -54.32
CA ASN A 41 17.58 0.70 -53.66
C ASN A 41 16.16 1.06 -53.14
N PRO A 42 15.09 0.72 -53.87
CA PRO A 42 13.73 1.08 -53.49
C PRO A 42 13.31 0.40 -52.18
N TRP A 43 13.93 -0.74 -51.85
CA TRP A 43 13.64 -1.50 -50.62
C TRP A 43 14.11 -0.78 -49.38
N SER A 44 15.21 -0.05 -49.44
CA SER A 44 15.70 0.70 -48.26
C SER A 44 14.75 1.84 -47.87
N SER A 45 14.13 2.46 -48.85
CA SER A 45 13.11 3.52 -48.62
C SER A 45 11.80 2.94 -48.07
N LEU A 46 11.39 1.79 -48.59
CA LEU A 46 10.20 1.09 -48.09
C LEU A 46 10.37 0.60 -46.64
N PHE A 47 11.52 -0.02 -46.33
CA PHE A 47 11.80 -0.46 -44.99
C PHE A 47 11.97 0.70 -44.00
N LYS A 48 12.55 1.81 -44.43
CA LYS A 48 12.61 3.03 -43.61
C LYS A 48 11.22 3.59 -43.32
N TRP A 49 10.35 3.64 -44.36
CA TRP A 49 8.98 4.13 -44.19
C TRP A 49 8.15 3.21 -43.25
N ILE A 50 8.21 1.88 -43.43
CA ILE A 50 7.55 0.92 -42.56
C ILE A 50 8.09 1.04 -41.12
N GLY A 51 9.41 1.08 -40.94
CA GLY A 51 10.06 1.26 -39.66
C GLY A 51 9.68 2.55 -38.96
N SER A 52 9.56 3.65 -39.70
CA SER A 52 9.10 4.95 -39.18
C SER A 52 7.66 4.88 -38.67
N LYS A 53 6.76 4.23 -39.43
CA LYS A 53 5.35 4.10 -39.05
C LYS A 53 5.14 3.18 -37.82
N ILE A 54 5.86 2.09 -37.78
CA ILE A 54 5.82 1.18 -36.61
C ILE A 54 6.38 1.89 -35.36
N ASN A 55 7.50 2.60 -35.50
CA ASN A 55 8.10 3.33 -34.40
C ASN A 55 7.20 4.47 -33.90
N GLU A 56 6.55 5.21 -34.77
CA GLU A 56 5.61 6.29 -34.42
C GLU A 56 4.49 5.73 -33.50
N SER A 57 3.84 4.63 -33.92
CA SER A 57 2.78 3.98 -33.12
C SER A 57 3.29 3.45 -31.78
N LEU A 58 4.50 2.84 -31.76
CA LEU A 58 5.11 2.34 -30.53
C LEU A 58 5.51 3.48 -29.57
N TYR A 59 5.99 4.61 -30.08
CA TYR A 59 6.31 5.76 -29.25
C TYR A 59 5.07 6.36 -28.59
N ASP A 60 3.95 6.46 -29.32
CA ASP A 60 2.68 6.92 -28.78
C ASP A 60 2.18 6.01 -27.66
N GLU A 61 2.20 4.70 -27.88
CA GLU A 61 1.78 3.69 -26.89
C GLU A 61 2.70 3.69 -25.63
N ILE A 62 4.02 3.84 -25.84
CA ILE A 62 4.97 3.95 -24.72
C ILE A 62 4.76 5.24 -23.93
N SER A 63 4.42 6.35 -24.59
CA SER A 63 4.15 7.61 -23.90
C SER A 63 2.89 7.56 -23.06
N GLU A 64 1.83 6.94 -23.57
CA GLU A 64 0.59 6.71 -22.84
C GLU A 64 0.79 5.78 -21.64
N LEU A 65 1.55 4.69 -21.80
CA LEU A 65 1.89 3.79 -20.71
C LEU A 65 2.71 4.47 -19.61
N LYS A 66 3.63 5.37 -19.99
CA LYS A 66 4.40 6.16 -18.99
C LYS A 66 3.51 7.11 -18.20
N GLU A 67 2.58 7.78 -18.86
CA GLU A 67 1.62 8.67 -18.20
C GLU A 67 0.71 7.91 -17.23
N GLN A 68 0.20 6.73 -17.64
CA GLN A 68 -0.57 5.85 -16.77
C GLN A 68 0.26 5.34 -15.58
N GLN A 69 1.53 5.01 -15.80
CA GLN A 69 2.44 4.59 -14.74
C GLN A 69 2.68 5.69 -13.71
N GLU A 70 2.90 6.93 -14.14
CA GLU A 70 3.12 8.07 -13.23
C GLU A 70 1.85 8.38 -12.44
N SER A 71 0.69 8.43 -13.09
CA SER A 71 -0.61 8.60 -12.43
C SER A 71 -0.88 7.51 -11.38
N THR A 72 -0.58 6.25 -11.72
CA THR A 72 -0.74 5.14 -10.78
C THR A 72 0.21 5.28 -9.58
N LYS A 73 1.42 5.73 -9.80
CA LYS A 73 2.42 5.95 -8.75
C LYS A 73 2.01 7.09 -7.81
N GLU A 74 1.48 8.19 -8.34
CA GLU A 74 0.92 9.29 -7.54
C GLU A 74 -0.25 8.81 -6.69
N TYR A 75 -1.17 8.03 -7.27
CA TYR A 75 -2.30 7.45 -6.55
C TYR A 75 -1.85 6.52 -5.41
N ILE A 76 -0.89 5.62 -5.67
CA ILE A 76 -0.32 4.74 -4.63
C ILE A 76 0.33 5.55 -3.50
N THR A 77 1.03 6.64 -3.85
CA THR A 77 1.66 7.52 -2.86
C THR A 77 0.63 8.18 -1.96
N SER A 78 -0.44 8.71 -2.55
CA SER A 78 -1.54 9.34 -1.80
C SER A 78 -2.28 8.35 -0.89
N LEU A 79 -2.52 7.13 -1.38
CA LEU A 79 -3.11 6.06 -0.57
C LEU A 79 -2.23 5.67 0.61
N LYS A 80 -0.91 5.60 0.41
CA LYS A 80 0.05 5.27 1.47
C LYS A 80 0.05 6.36 2.55
N GLU A 81 -0.01 7.62 2.17
CA GLU A 81 -0.09 8.75 3.12
C GLU A 81 -1.40 8.72 3.93
N ASP A 82 -2.53 8.47 3.28
CA ASP A 82 -3.82 8.36 3.97
C ASP A 82 -3.85 7.15 4.92
N TYR A 83 -3.32 6.02 4.47
CA TYR A 83 -3.18 4.83 5.31
C TYR A 83 -2.33 5.09 6.56
N ASN A 84 -1.16 5.73 6.40
CA ASN A 84 -0.30 6.06 7.53
C ASN A 84 -1.00 7.01 8.52
N LYS A 85 -1.69 8.05 8.03
CA LYS A 85 -2.46 8.96 8.88
C LYS A 85 -3.54 8.25 9.68
N ARG A 86 -4.23 7.29 9.05
CA ARG A 86 -5.26 6.48 9.74
C ARG A 86 -4.66 5.53 10.77
N MET A 87 -3.51 4.92 10.45
CA MET A 87 -2.79 4.07 11.41
C MET A 87 -2.33 4.85 12.63
N ASP A 88 -1.70 6.01 12.44
CA ASP A 88 -1.26 6.90 13.53
C ASP A 88 -2.44 7.39 14.39
N ALA A 89 -3.60 7.61 13.77
CA ALA A 89 -4.81 8.01 14.51
C ALA A 89 -5.40 6.85 15.32
N LEU A 90 -5.40 5.63 14.77
CA LEU A 90 -5.85 4.43 15.46
C LEU A 90 -4.94 4.08 16.64
N GLU A 91 -3.63 4.15 16.44
CA GLU A 91 -2.64 3.92 17.49
C GLU A 91 -2.83 4.89 18.64
N ARG A 92 -2.89 6.21 18.35
CA ARG A 92 -3.18 7.23 19.39
C ARG A 92 -4.49 6.99 20.12
N HIS A 93 -5.55 6.60 19.40
CA HIS A 93 -6.84 6.32 20.04
C HIS A 93 -6.81 5.07 20.93
N SER A 94 -6.08 4.03 20.51
CA SER A 94 -5.85 2.83 21.29
C SER A 94 -5.11 3.14 22.58
N ASP A 95 -4.02 3.89 22.47
CA ASP A 95 -3.18 4.30 23.58
C ASP A 95 -3.94 5.20 24.58
N GLU A 96 -4.72 6.13 24.06
CA GLU A 96 -5.57 6.99 24.90
C GLU A 96 -6.62 6.19 25.69
N LYS A 97 -7.23 5.17 25.07
CA LYS A 97 -8.16 4.28 25.76
C LYS A 97 -7.48 3.47 26.84
N GLU A 98 -6.29 2.94 26.55
CA GLU A 98 -5.54 2.18 27.52
C GLU A 98 -5.11 3.05 28.70
N ALA A 99 -4.62 4.25 28.47
CA ALA A 99 -4.29 5.18 29.53
C ALA A 99 -5.50 5.54 30.40
N LYS A 100 -6.67 5.76 29.81
CA LYS A 100 -7.92 5.98 30.54
C LYS A 100 -8.30 4.76 31.41
N ARG A 101 -8.10 3.55 30.89
CA ARG A 101 -8.35 2.30 31.61
C ARG A 101 -7.42 2.18 32.82
N LEU A 102 -6.11 2.36 32.61
CA LEU A 102 -5.10 2.29 33.66
C LEU A 102 -5.39 3.32 34.75
N ARG A 103 -5.66 4.56 34.35
CA ARG A 103 -6.07 5.62 35.30
C ARG A 103 -7.30 5.24 36.11
N SER A 104 -8.35 4.71 35.46
CA SER A 104 -9.57 4.28 36.13
C SER A 104 -9.30 3.17 37.13
N ASN A 105 -8.45 2.19 36.79
CA ASN A 105 -8.07 1.11 37.69
C ASN A 105 -7.42 1.63 38.96
N ILE A 106 -6.47 2.57 38.84
CA ILE A 106 -5.77 3.16 39.97
C ILE A 106 -6.75 3.91 40.86
N ILE A 107 -7.62 4.73 40.31
CA ILE A 107 -8.63 5.48 41.09
C ILE A 107 -9.59 4.54 41.79
N CYS A 108 -10.15 3.56 41.09
CA CYS A 108 -11.07 2.57 41.68
C CYS A 108 -10.41 1.78 42.78
N PHE A 109 -9.13 1.41 42.63
CA PHE A 109 -8.39 0.72 43.65
C PHE A 109 -8.15 1.61 44.88
N SER A 110 -7.77 2.87 44.67
CA SER A 110 -7.63 3.86 45.77
C SER A 110 -8.93 4.04 46.53
N ASP A 111 -10.07 4.18 45.82
CA ASP A 111 -11.39 4.30 46.43
C ASP A 111 -11.76 3.03 47.24
N SER A 112 -11.44 1.85 46.70
CA SER A 112 -11.69 0.60 47.42
C SER A 112 -10.88 0.49 48.74
N CYS A 113 -9.64 1.00 48.71
CA CYS A 113 -8.84 1.11 49.95
C CYS A 113 -9.47 2.06 50.97
N ARG A 114 -10.00 3.22 50.50
CA ARG A 114 -10.67 4.23 51.37
C ARG A 114 -11.91 3.69 52.07
N ILE A 115 -12.66 2.83 51.38
CA ILE A 115 -13.83 2.17 52.02
C ILE A 115 -13.49 0.95 52.86
N GLY A 116 -12.19 0.66 53.06
CA GLY A 116 -11.73 -0.40 53.94
C GLY A 116 -11.72 -1.80 53.31
N THR A 117 -11.74 -1.90 51.96
CA THR A 117 -11.61 -3.20 51.29
C THR A 117 -10.18 -3.74 51.47
N HIS A 118 -10.06 -4.98 51.94
CA HIS A 118 -8.76 -5.65 51.99
C HIS A 118 -8.36 -6.23 50.64
N HIS A 119 -7.08 -6.12 50.31
CA HIS A 119 -6.52 -6.57 49.05
C HIS A 119 -5.33 -7.51 49.27
N THR A 120 -5.11 -8.39 48.28
CA THR A 120 -3.92 -9.26 48.27
C THR A 120 -2.68 -8.44 47.88
N LYS A 121 -1.50 -8.91 48.29
CA LYS A 121 -0.23 -8.33 47.87
C LYS A 121 -0.11 -8.20 46.34
N ASN A 122 -0.50 -9.24 45.59
CA ASN A 122 -0.51 -9.25 44.15
C ASN A 122 -1.40 -8.17 43.53
N HIS A 123 -2.49 -7.79 44.22
CA HIS A 123 -3.38 -6.73 43.73
C HIS A 123 -2.68 -5.39 43.78
N PHE A 124 -1.95 -5.05 44.84
CA PHE A 124 -1.12 -3.86 44.93
C PHE A 124 -0.01 -3.85 43.86
N GLU A 125 0.69 -4.99 43.68
CA GLU A 125 1.75 -5.11 42.68
C GLU A 125 1.24 -4.91 41.23
N ASN A 126 -0.01 -5.31 40.95
CA ASN A 126 -0.66 -5.04 39.67
C ASN A 126 -0.92 -3.55 39.49
N ILE A 127 -1.42 -2.87 40.54
CA ILE A 127 -1.66 -1.42 40.47
C ILE A 127 -0.34 -0.63 40.30
N PHE A 128 0.75 -1.06 40.94
CA PHE A 128 2.07 -0.44 40.70
C PHE A 128 2.53 -0.57 39.27
N ARG A 129 2.30 -1.73 38.62
CA ARG A 129 2.57 -1.91 37.18
C ARG A 129 1.66 -1.05 36.32
N ASP A 130 0.35 -1.02 36.60
CA ASP A 130 -0.60 -0.17 35.90
C ASP A 130 -0.17 1.32 35.97
N TYR A 131 0.38 1.74 37.12
CA TYR A 131 0.90 3.11 37.28
C TYR A 131 2.18 3.37 36.46
N ASP A 132 3.12 2.42 36.42
CA ASP A 132 4.33 2.57 35.63
C ASP A 132 4.00 2.63 34.13
N ASP A 133 3.09 1.79 33.65
CA ASP A 133 2.59 1.80 32.28
C ASP A 133 1.90 3.13 31.96
N TYR A 134 1.07 3.63 32.88
CA TYR A 134 0.41 4.92 32.74
C TYR A 134 1.40 6.10 32.70
N LYS A 135 2.43 6.10 33.57
CA LYS A 135 3.50 7.12 33.54
C LYS A 135 4.27 7.10 32.22
N ASN A 136 4.58 5.90 31.71
CA ASN A 136 5.26 5.76 30.44
C ASN A 136 4.41 6.33 29.29
N TYR A 137 3.11 6.05 29.28
CA TYR A 137 2.18 6.65 28.33
C TYR A 137 2.19 8.18 28.40
N CYS A 138 2.03 8.76 29.60
CA CYS A 138 2.05 10.21 29.81
C CYS A 138 3.36 10.85 29.32
N LYS A 139 4.49 10.18 29.54
CA LYS A 139 5.81 10.64 29.08
C LYS A 139 5.91 10.66 27.54
N VAL A 140 5.44 9.59 26.87
CA VAL A 140 5.49 9.47 25.41
C VAL A 140 4.60 10.53 24.76
N HIS A 141 3.40 10.74 25.29
CA HIS A 141 2.40 11.64 24.72
C HIS A 141 2.44 13.07 25.32
N LYS A 142 3.39 13.35 26.23
CA LYS A 142 3.57 14.65 26.89
C LYS A 142 2.32 15.14 27.63
N PHE A 143 1.59 14.23 28.24
CA PHE A 143 0.49 14.58 29.14
C PHE A 143 1.00 14.88 30.54
N ASP A 144 0.54 15.99 31.10
CA ASP A 144 0.77 16.31 32.49
C ASP A 144 -0.29 15.61 33.37
N ASN A 145 0.14 14.88 34.39
CA ASN A 145 -0.77 14.07 35.16
C ASN A 145 -0.44 14.01 36.66
N HIS A 146 -0.42 15.17 37.31
CA HIS A 146 -0.20 15.26 38.76
C HIS A 146 -1.34 14.64 39.59
N PHE A 147 -2.49 14.34 39.01
CA PHE A 147 -3.67 13.87 39.76
C PHE A 147 -3.51 12.44 40.28
N ILE A 148 -2.88 11.57 39.51
CA ILE A 148 -2.69 10.17 39.89
C ILE A 148 -1.56 9.98 40.91
N ASP A 149 -0.59 10.87 40.94
CA ASP A 149 0.54 10.79 41.88
C ASP A 149 0.05 10.85 43.33
N GLY A 150 -0.98 11.66 43.61
CA GLY A 150 -1.61 11.71 44.93
C GLY A 150 -2.31 10.42 45.31
N GLU A 151 -3.04 9.79 44.37
CA GLU A 151 -3.70 8.50 44.60
C GLU A 151 -2.67 7.38 44.82
N MET A 152 -1.57 7.39 44.07
CA MET A 152 -0.51 6.42 44.23
C MET A 152 0.20 6.56 45.58
N SER A 153 0.52 7.76 46.02
CA SER A 153 1.11 7.98 47.33
C SER A 153 0.23 7.46 48.45
N TYR A 154 -1.09 7.59 48.34
CA TYR A 154 -2.04 7.00 49.26
C TYR A 154 -2.00 5.46 49.22
N ILE A 155 -2.04 4.84 48.02
CA ILE A 155 -1.98 3.40 47.84
C ILE A 155 -0.67 2.84 48.40
N GLU A 156 0.47 3.49 48.16
CA GLU A 156 1.77 3.13 48.71
C GLU A 156 1.76 3.15 50.24
N SER A 157 1.15 4.17 50.86
CA SER A 157 1.04 4.23 52.32
C SER A 157 0.24 3.08 52.91
N ILE A 158 -0.86 2.68 52.28
CA ILE A 158 -1.67 1.52 52.71
C ILE A 158 -0.91 0.20 52.50
N TYR A 159 -0.16 0.08 51.37
CA TYR A 159 0.68 -1.09 51.14
C TYR A 159 1.74 -1.27 52.21
N GLU A 160 2.44 -0.20 52.58
CA GLU A 160 3.42 -0.22 53.67
C GLU A 160 2.80 -0.56 55.02
N GLU A 161 1.60 -0.08 55.31
CA GLU A 161 0.86 -0.45 56.51
C GLU A 161 0.53 -1.96 56.51
N CYS A 162 0.01 -2.48 55.39
CA CYS A 162 -0.28 -3.91 55.26
C CYS A 162 0.96 -4.79 55.39
N LEU A 163 2.12 -4.35 54.88
CA LEU A 163 3.40 -5.03 55.05
C LEU A 163 3.81 -5.08 56.50
N ARG A 164 3.73 -3.97 57.21
CA ARG A 164 4.14 -3.84 58.62
C ARG A 164 3.27 -4.68 59.56
N GLU A 165 1.98 -4.74 59.28
CA GLU A 165 0.99 -5.36 60.12
C GLU A 165 0.57 -6.76 59.65
N ASN A 166 1.14 -7.25 58.54
CA ASN A 166 0.81 -8.52 57.88
C ASN A 166 -0.70 -8.65 57.62
N LYS A 167 -1.34 -7.55 57.14
CA LYS A 167 -2.80 -7.46 56.95
C LYS A 167 -3.26 -7.65 55.50
N PHE A 168 -2.47 -8.31 54.65
CA PHE A 168 -2.95 -8.72 53.34
C PHE A 168 -4.01 -9.79 53.44
N LEU A 169 -4.92 -9.81 52.44
CA LEU A 169 -5.88 -10.93 52.24
C LEU A 169 -5.14 -12.22 51.95
#